data_7493a9b5562f1df31b052266828ca5c2
#
_entry.id   7493a9b5562f1df31b052266828ca5c2
#
_cell.length_a   1.000
_cell.length_b   1.000
_cell.length_c   1.000
_cell.angle_alpha   90.00
_cell.angle_beta   90.00
_cell.angle_gamma   90.00
#
_symmetry.space_group_name_H-M   'P 1'
#
loop_
_entity.id
_entity.type
_entity.pdbx_description
1 polymer ?
#
loop_
_entity_poly.entity_id
_entity_poly.type
_entity_poly.pdbx_seq_one_letter_code
_entity_poly.pdbx_strand_id
1 'polypeptide(L)'
;MSAGHNHGAAATATGQHRRRMLAVLVITLSVVGIQVVGGLASGSLALLADAGHMFTDATGVAIALAAASRAARPATTARTFGLMRAEILAALANAVLLAVLAIWVIVEALQRWNDPPEVSTGVMLIVAVAGAAANLVSLLLLRGGQGQSLNVRGAYL
;
A
#
# COMPACT_ATOMS: atom_id res chain seq x y z
N MET A 1 -40.14 -0.50 24.44
CA MET A 1 -39.56 0.15 23.26
C MET A 1 -38.22 -0.51 22.99
N SER A 2 -38.15 -1.39 21.99
CA SER A 2 -36.93 -2.16 21.67
C SER A 2 -36.07 -1.34 20.72
N ALA A 3 -34.92 -0.85 21.17
CA ALA A 3 -33.93 -0.21 20.31
C ALA A 3 -33.26 -1.28 19.45
N GLY A 4 -33.71 -1.40 18.20
CA GLY A 4 -33.11 -2.28 17.21
C GLY A 4 -31.68 -1.82 16.90
N HIS A 5 -30.69 -2.51 17.47
CA HIS A 5 -29.28 -2.26 17.13
C HIS A 5 -29.05 -2.60 15.66
N ASN A 6 -28.69 -1.59 14.88
CA ASN A 6 -28.49 -1.67 13.43
C ASN A 6 -27.13 -2.32 13.09
N HIS A 7 -26.98 -3.63 13.41
CA HIS A 7 -25.77 -4.42 13.15
C HIS A 7 -25.47 -4.58 11.63
N GLY A 8 -26.47 -4.36 10.77
CA GLY A 8 -26.31 -4.46 9.31
C GLY A 8 -25.45 -3.33 8.72
N ALA A 9 -25.59 -2.10 9.22
CA ALA A 9 -24.86 -0.95 8.71
C ALA A 9 -23.34 -1.01 9.04
N ALA A 10 -22.98 -1.50 10.22
CA ALA A 10 -21.59 -1.69 10.61
C ALA A 10 -20.91 -2.80 9.81
N ALA A 11 -21.60 -3.92 9.55
CA ALA A 11 -21.07 -5.02 8.75
C ALA A 11 -20.88 -4.64 7.27
N THR A 12 -21.77 -3.83 6.70
CA THR A 12 -21.64 -3.35 5.30
C THR A 12 -20.52 -2.31 5.18
N ALA A 13 -20.33 -1.41 6.15
CA ALA A 13 -19.24 -0.43 6.16
C ALA A 13 -17.86 -1.12 6.22
N THR A 14 -17.73 -2.16 7.05
CA THR A 14 -16.49 -2.97 7.16
C THR A 14 -16.20 -3.72 5.85
N GLY A 15 -17.23 -4.26 5.20
CA GLY A 15 -17.10 -4.95 3.92
C GLY A 15 -16.68 -4.01 2.77
N GLN A 16 -17.22 -2.80 2.72
CA GLN A 16 -16.84 -1.78 1.73
C GLN A 16 -15.40 -1.30 1.94
N HIS A 17 -14.99 -1.07 3.18
CA HIS A 17 -13.63 -0.68 3.50
C HIS A 17 -12.63 -1.74 3.05
N ARG A 18 -12.88 -2.99 3.35
CA ARG A 18 -12.06 -4.12 2.91
C ARG A 18 -11.95 -4.21 1.38
N ARG A 19 -13.06 -4.05 0.65
CA ARG A 19 -13.06 -4.06 -0.83
C ARG A 19 -12.20 -2.92 -1.41
N ARG A 20 -12.28 -1.72 -0.83
CA ARG A 20 -11.44 -0.58 -1.24
C ARG A 20 -9.96 -0.84 -1.00
N MET A 21 -9.58 -1.37 0.16
CA MET A 21 -8.20 -1.74 0.47
C MET A 21 -7.68 -2.83 -0.49
N LEU A 22 -8.49 -3.82 -0.83
CA LEU A 22 -8.14 -4.83 -1.82
C LEU A 22 -7.96 -4.23 -3.22
N ALA A 23 -8.85 -3.33 -3.63
CA ALA A 23 -8.73 -2.65 -4.92
C ALA A 23 -7.44 -1.82 -5.00
N VAL A 24 -7.12 -1.04 -3.96
CA VAL A 24 -5.88 -0.28 -3.87
C VAL A 24 -4.67 -1.22 -3.93
N LEU A 25 -4.67 -2.31 -3.17
CA LEU A 25 -3.59 -3.29 -3.18
C LEU A 25 -3.36 -3.88 -4.58
N VAL A 26 -4.42 -4.26 -5.27
CA VAL A 26 -4.33 -4.80 -6.65
C VAL A 26 -3.80 -3.75 -7.62
N ILE A 27 -4.31 -2.51 -7.55
CA ILE A 27 -3.83 -1.40 -8.39
C ILE A 27 -2.34 -1.17 -8.13
N THR A 28 -1.93 -1.04 -6.87
CA THR A 28 -0.52 -0.78 -6.50
C THR A 28 0.39 -1.91 -6.99
N LEU A 29 0.03 -3.18 -6.77
CA LEU A 29 0.85 -4.30 -7.25
C LEU A 29 0.92 -4.37 -8.78
N SER A 30 -0.15 -4.00 -9.49
CA SER A 30 -0.14 -3.91 -10.95
C SER A 30 0.81 -2.81 -11.44
N VAL A 31 0.78 -1.65 -10.79
CA VAL A 31 1.69 -0.53 -11.10
C VAL A 31 3.14 -0.91 -10.81
N VAL A 32 3.41 -1.57 -9.68
CA VAL A 32 4.76 -2.09 -9.36
C VAL A 32 5.26 -2.99 -10.49
N GLY A 33 4.45 -3.93 -10.96
CA GLY A 33 4.82 -4.79 -12.09
C GLY A 33 5.14 -3.99 -13.37
N ILE A 34 4.30 -3.03 -13.73
CA ILE A 34 4.50 -2.15 -14.90
C ILE A 34 5.78 -1.31 -14.73
N GLN A 35 6.03 -0.76 -13.55
CA GLN A 35 7.22 0.05 -13.29
C GLN A 35 8.51 -0.78 -13.30
N VAL A 36 8.48 -2.00 -12.78
CA VAL A 36 9.64 -2.91 -12.87
C VAL A 36 9.96 -3.22 -14.33
N VAL A 37 8.97 -3.64 -15.11
CA VAL A 37 9.15 -3.92 -16.55
C VAL A 37 9.60 -2.67 -17.30
N GLY A 38 8.93 -1.54 -17.08
CA GLY A 38 9.26 -0.26 -17.72
C GLY A 38 10.63 0.28 -17.30
N GLY A 39 11.00 0.11 -16.03
CA GLY A 39 12.31 0.50 -15.50
C GLY A 39 13.45 -0.30 -16.10
N LEU A 40 13.27 -1.62 -16.21
CA LEU A 40 14.24 -2.49 -16.87
C LEU A 40 14.34 -2.20 -18.38
N ALA A 41 13.21 -2.03 -19.07
CA ALA A 41 13.17 -1.75 -20.49
C ALA A 41 13.71 -0.37 -20.86
N SER A 42 13.54 0.64 -20.00
CA SER A 42 14.02 2.00 -20.22
C SER A 42 15.42 2.28 -19.68
N GLY A 43 15.99 1.39 -18.87
CA GLY A 43 17.24 1.62 -18.12
C GLY A 43 17.08 2.63 -16.97
N SER A 44 15.83 2.97 -16.58
CA SER A 44 15.54 4.00 -15.57
C SER A 44 15.66 3.45 -14.14
N LEU A 45 16.71 3.86 -13.44
CA LEU A 45 16.88 3.56 -12.02
C LEU A 45 15.78 4.21 -11.17
N ALA A 46 15.29 5.39 -11.57
CA ALA A 46 14.22 6.08 -10.86
C ALA A 46 12.91 5.28 -10.84
N LEU A 47 12.52 4.66 -11.97
CA LEU A 47 11.33 3.80 -12.02
C LEU A 47 11.49 2.55 -11.15
N LEU A 48 12.70 1.96 -11.11
CA LEU A 48 12.98 0.79 -10.27
C LEU A 48 12.95 1.16 -8.79
N ALA A 49 13.49 2.32 -8.43
CA ALA A 49 13.43 2.84 -7.06
C ALA A 49 11.98 3.10 -6.61
N ASP A 50 11.18 3.73 -7.47
CA ASP A 50 9.76 4.00 -7.21
C ASP A 50 8.96 2.69 -7.08
N ALA A 51 9.20 1.72 -7.97
CA ALA A 51 8.58 0.39 -7.87
C ALA A 51 8.90 -0.30 -6.54
N GLY A 52 10.14 -0.22 -6.07
CA GLY A 52 10.56 -0.76 -4.78
C GLY A 52 9.85 -0.06 -3.61
N HIS A 53 9.75 1.25 -3.63
CA HIS A 53 9.01 2.03 -2.62
C HIS A 53 7.51 1.64 -2.61
N MET A 54 6.86 1.63 -3.77
CA MET A 54 5.46 1.22 -3.87
C MET A 54 5.22 -0.24 -3.43
N PHE A 55 6.18 -1.13 -3.65
CA PHE A 55 6.08 -2.50 -3.16
C PHE A 55 6.08 -2.56 -1.63
N THR A 56 6.90 -1.74 -0.95
CA THR A 56 6.89 -1.66 0.51
C THR A 56 5.58 -1.08 1.04
N ASP A 57 5.01 -0.07 0.37
CA ASP A 57 3.69 0.48 0.72
C ASP A 57 2.58 -0.56 0.55
N ALA A 58 2.60 -1.33 -0.55
CA ALA A 58 1.67 -2.43 -0.78
C ALA A 58 1.75 -3.49 0.34
N THR A 59 2.96 -3.77 0.84
CA THR A 59 3.17 -4.68 1.97
C THR A 59 2.49 -4.16 3.24
N GLY A 60 2.59 -2.86 3.53
CA GLY A 60 1.89 -2.21 4.65
C GLY A 60 0.37 -2.35 4.55
N VAL A 61 -0.20 -2.09 3.36
CA VAL A 61 -1.64 -2.27 3.11
C VAL A 61 -2.06 -3.74 3.25
N ALA A 62 -1.25 -4.69 2.76
CA ALA A 62 -1.53 -6.11 2.88
C ALA A 62 -1.56 -6.58 4.35
N ILE A 63 -0.63 -6.09 5.17
CA ILE A 63 -0.59 -6.38 6.61
C ILE A 63 -1.81 -5.80 7.31
N ALA A 64 -2.18 -4.55 7.03
CA ALA A 64 -3.36 -3.90 7.59
C ALA A 64 -4.64 -4.68 7.21
N LEU A 65 -4.75 -5.13 5.96
CA LEU A 65 -5.86 -5.95 5.48
C LEU A 65 -5.92 -7.32 6.18
N ALA A 66 -4.77 -7.96 6.39
CA ALA A 66 -4.67 -9.23 7.11
C ALA A 66 -5.07 -9.05 8.58
N ALA A 67 -4.64 -7.98 9.24
CA ALA A 67 -5.02 -7.63 10.61
C ALA A 67 -6.52 -7.39 10.74
N ALA A 68 -7.10 -6.57 9.86
CA ALA A 68 -8.54 -6.31 9.82
C ALA A 68 -9.37 -7.58 9.58
N SER A 69 -8.88 -8.48 8.72
CA SER A 69 -9.55 -9.76 8.43
C SER A 69 -9.52 -10.72 9.62
N ARG A 70 -8.48 -10.62 10.47
CA ARG A 70 -8.36 -11.43 11.69
C ARG A 70 -9.14 -10.84 12.86
N ALA A 71 -9.21 -9.51 12.98
CA ALA A 71 -10.01 -8.82 13.99
C ALA A 71 -11.52 -9.09 13.86
N ALA A 72 -11.98 -9.42 12.65
CA ALA A 72 -13.37 -9.81 12.39
C ALA A 72 -13.73 -11.23 12.90
N ARG A 73 -12.77 -12.02 13.40
CA ARG A 73 -13.00 -13.34 13.98
C ARG A 73 -13.23 -13.24 15.49
N PRO A 74 -14.15 -14.05 16.08
CA PRO A 74 -14.41 -14.02 17.51
C PRO A 74 -13.12 -14.26 18.31
N ALA A 75 -12.92 -13.45 19.36
CA ALA A 75 -11.76 -13.52 20.23
C ALA A 75 -11.70 -14.89 20.95
N THR A 76 -10.60 -15.60 20.82
CA THR A 76 -10.30 -16.77 21.63
C THR A 76 -9.28 -16.38 22.69
N THR A 77 -9.45 -16.92 23.92
CA THR A 77 -8.71 -16.57 25.14
C THR A 77 -7.17 -16.69 25.06
N ALA A 78 -6.63 -17.25 23.99
CA ALA A 78 -5.19 -17.51 23.82
C ALA A 78 -4.43 -16.46 22.99
N ARG A 79 -5.04 -15.34 22.51
CA ARG A 79 -4.44 -14.48 21.48
C ARG A 79 -4.43 -12.98 21.75
N THR A 80 -4.35 -12.54 22.99
CA THR A 80 -4.44 -11.11 23.34
C THR A 80 -3.18 -10.28 22.99
N PHE A 81 -1.99 -10.88 22.85
CA PHE A 81 -0.71 -10.17 22.61
C PHE A 81 0.00 -10.49 21.29
N GLY A 82 -0.45 -11.47 20.52
CA GLY A 82 0.30 -11.97 19.34
C GLY A 82 0.29 -11.04 18.12
N LEU A 83 -0.76 -10.21 17.94
CA LEU A 83 -0.91 -9.36 16.75
C LEU A 83 -0.07 -8.08 16.80
N MET A 84 0.08 -7.46 17.98
CA MET A 84 0.92 -6.25 18.12
C MET A 84 2.41 -6.54 17.84
N ARG A 85 2.92 -7.70 18.24
CA ARG A 85 4.30 -8.10 17.95
C ARG A 85 4.53 -8.35 16.47
N ALA A 86 3.56 -8.94 15.77
CA ALA A 86 3.63 -9.18 14.34
C ALA A 86 3.62 -7.86 13.54
N GLU A 87 2.86 -6.86 14.00
CA GLU A 87 2.82 -5.53 13.38
C GLU A 87 4.15 -4.80 13.52
N ILE A 88 4.77 -4.83 14.72
CA ILE A 88 6.09 -4.23 14.95
C ILE A 88 7.16 -4.92 14.11
N LEU A 89 7.15 -6.27 14.05
CA LEU A 89 8.09 -7.02 13.22
C LEU A 89 7.91 -6.73 11.73
N ALA A 90 6.68 -6.60 11.27
CA ALA A 90 6.38 -6.25 9.89
C ALA A 90 6.84 -4.83 9.55
N ALA A 91 6.64 -3.86 10.45
CA ALA A 91 7.15 -2.50 10.28
C ALA A 91 8.68 -2.46 10.24
N LEU A 92 9.34 -3.24 11.12
CA LEU A 92 10.80 -3.37 11.11
C LEU A 92 11.32 -4.01 9.81
N ALA A 93 10.68 -5.09 9.36
CA ALA A 93 11.04 -5.74 8.10
C ALA A 93 10.89 -4.79 6.91
N ASN A 94 9.81 -3.99 6.88
CA ASN A 94 9.59 -2.98 5.87
C ASN A 94 10.68 -1.88 5.90
N ALA A 95 11.05 -1.40 7.08
CA ALA A 95 12.13 -0.41 7.23
C ALA A 95 13.49 -0.96 6.74
N VAL A 96 13.79 -2.23 7.04
CA VAL A 96 15.01 -2.90 6.56
C VAL A 96 14.98 -3.04 5.03
N LEU A 97 13.85 -3.44 4.44
CA LEU A 97 13.69 -3.53 2.99
C LEU A 97 13.92 -2.17 2.31
N LEU A 98 13.35 -1.09 2.84
CA LEU A 98 13.57 0.26 2.33
C LEU A 98 15.04 0.69 2.45
N ALA A 99 15.71 0.38 3.56
CA ALA A 99 17.12 0.69 3.74
C ALA A 99 17.99 -0.07 2.72
N VAL A 100 17.73 -1.35 2.48
CA VAL A 100 18.45 -2.16 1.48
C VAL A 100 18.20 -1.59 0.07
N LEU A 101 16.96 -1.24 -0.27
CA LEU A 101 16.64 -0.61 -1.54
C LEU A 101 17.38 0.71 -1.73
N ALA A 102 17.38 1.57 -0.70
CA ALA A 102 18.07 2.86 -0.75
C ALA A 102 19.58 2.69 -0.98
N ILE A 103 20.21 1.76 -0.27
CA ILE A 103 21.63 1.44 -0.45
C ILE A 103 21.90 0.94 -1.88
N TRP A 104 21.06 0.03 -2.39
CA TRP A 104 21.20 -0.47 -3.74
C TRP A 104 21.08 0.66 -4.78
N VAL A 105 20.09 1.54 -4.65
CA VAL A 105 19.90 2.69 -5.54
C VAL A 105 21.10 3.63 -5.51
N ILE A 106 21.65 3.91 -4.32
CA ILE A 106 22.83 4.76 -4.16
C ILE A 106 24.03 4.13 -4.86
N VAL A 107 24.30 2.85 -4.62
CA VAL A 107 25.43 2.13 -5.25
C VAL A 107 25.28 2.16 -6.78
N GLU A 108 24.11 1.84 -7.31
CA GLU A 108 23.83 1.85 -8.74
C GLU A 108 23.96 3.26 -9.34
N ALA A 109 23.48 4.29 -8.64
CA ALA A 109 23.64 5.68 -9.07
C ALA A 109 25.10 6.13 -9.12
N LEU A 110 25.91 5.72 -8.13
CA LEU A 110 27.34 6.00 -8.12
C LEU A 110 28.11 5.31 -9.25
N GLN A 111 27.74 4.07 -9.59
CA GLN A 111 28.32 3.35 -10.71
C GLN A 111 28.00 4.02 -12.07
N ARG A 112 26.79 4.56 -12.20
CA ARG A 112 26.35 5.28 -13.41
C ARG A 112 26.88 6.72 -13.53
N TRP A 113 27.57 7.22 -12.50
CA TRP A 113 28.02 8.61 -12.47
C TRP A 113 29.04 8.93 -13.57
N ASN A 114 29.98 8.01 -13.85
CA ASN A 114 31.02 8.21 -14.84
C ASN A 114 30.63 7.73 -16.24
N ASP A 115 29.70 6.80 -16.35
CA ASP A 115 29.23 6.23 -17.62
C ASP A 115 27.69 6.04 -17.54
N PRO A 116 26.92 7.13 -17.71
CA PRO A 116 25.48 7.06 -17.60
C PRO A 116 24.88 6.27 -18.77
N PRO A 117 24.07 5.23 -18.51
CA PRO A 117 23.41 4.48 -19.57
C PRO A 117 22.38 5.36 -20.29
N GLU A 118 22.17 5.10 -21.57
CA GLU A 118 21.09 5.74 -22.33
C GLU A 118 19.73 5.31 -21.74
N VAL A 119 18.95 6.30 -21.28
CA VAL A 119 17.60 6.07 -20.74
C VAL A 119 16.57 6.36 -21.83
N SER A 120 15.71 5.40 -22.12
CA SER A 120 14.57 5.58 -23.01
C SER A 120 13.51 6.49 -22.37
N THR A 121 13.69 7.81 -22.50
CA THR A 121 12.87 8.85 -21.85
C THR A 121 11.38 8.70 -22.17
N GLY A 122 11.03 8.32 -23.40
CA GLY A 122 9.63 8.14 -23.82
C GLY A 122 8.94 7.04 -23.00
N VAL A 123 9.56 5.86 -22.88
CA VAL A 123 9.03 4.73 -22.08
C VAL A 123 8.97 5.11 -20.61
N MET A 124 10.04 5.70 -20.10
CA MET A 124 10.10 6.17 -18.72
C MET A 124 8.95 7.12 -18.36
N LEU A 125 8.71 8.12 -19.22
CA LEU A 125 7.67 9.14 -18.99
C LEU A 125 6.26 8.54 -19.00
N ILE A 126 5.96 7.67 -19.98
CA ILE A 126 4.66 7.01 -20.08
C ILE A 126 4.39 6.19 -18.81
N VAL A 127 5.36 5.39 -18.36
CA VAL A 127 5.22 4.56 -17.19
C VAL A 127 5.09 5.39 -15.91
N ALA A 128 5.87 6.48 -15.78
CA ALA A 128 5.80 7.40 -14.65
C ALA A 128 4.44 8.08 -14.55
N VAL A 129 3.90 8.59 -15.67
CA VAL A 129 2.57 9.22 -15.70
C VAL A 129 1.47 8.21 -15.37
N ALA A 130 1.55 7.00 -15.92
CA ALA A 130 0.59 5.94 -15.60
C ALA A 130 0.64 5.56 -14.11
N GLY A 131 1.83 5.47 -13.51
CA GLY A 131 2.01 5.24 -12.07
C GLY A 131 1.43 6.36 -11.22
N ALA A 132 1.71 7.63 -11.57
CA ALA A 132 1.16 8.78 -10.87
C ALA A 132 -0.37 8.82 -10.93
N ALA A 133 -0.96 8.54 -12.10
CA ALA A 133 -2.41 8.47 -12.27
C ALA A 133 -3.03 7.35 -11.40
N ALA A 134 -2.43 6.17 -11.36
CA ALA A 134 -2.89 5.07 -10.54
C ALA A 134 -2.79 5.36 -9.04
N ASN A 135 -1.72 6.06 -8.60
CA ASN A 135 -1.57 6.52 -7.22
C ASN A 135 -2.66 7.54 -6.85
N LEU A 136 -2.99 8.47 -7.76
CA LEU A 136 -4.08 9.41 -7.55
C LEU A 136 -5.42 8.68 -7.40
N VAL A 137 -5.71 7.70 -8.26
CA VAL A 137 -6.92 6.87 -8.17
C VAL A 137 -6.97 6.14 -6.83
N SER A 138 -5.86 5.54 -6.40
CA SER A 138 -5.74 4.85 -5.11
C SER A 138 -6.03 5.79 -3.93
N LEU A 139 -5.49 7.01 -3.97
CA LEU A 139 -5.73 8.05 -2.97
C LEU A 139 -7.21 8.44 -2.90
N LEU A 140 -7.86 8.64 -4.05
CA LEU A 140 -9.27 9.00 -4.12
C LEU A 140 -10.17 7.89 -3.60
N LEU A 141 -9.86 6.62 -3.89
CA LEU A 141 -10.56 5.46 -3.36
C LEU A 141 -10.47 5.38 -1.83
N LEU A 142 -9.30 5.67 -1.26
CA LEU A 142 -9.09 5.67 0.19
C LEU A 142 -9.80 6.85 0.87
N ARG A 143 -9.73 8.06 0.30
CA ARG A 143 -10.42 9.24 0.83
C ARG A 143 -11.93 9.06 0.90
N GLY A 144 -12.55 8.45 -0.10
CA GLY A 144 -13.99 8.15 -0.10
C GLY A 144 -14.44 7.21 1.03
N GLY A 145 -13.50 6.54 1.74
CA GLY A 145 -13.78 5.71 2.92
C GLY A 145 -13.67 6.43 4.26
N GLN A 146 -12.90 7.51 4.34
CA GLN A 146 -12.67 8.26 5.59
C GLN A 146 -13.88 9.08 6.03
N GLY A 147 -14.70 9.58 5.12
CA GLY A 147 -15.90 10.37 5.42
C GLY A 147 -16.99 9.60 6.17
N GLN A 148 -17.03 8.29 6.07
CA GLN A 148 -18.01 7.46 6.79
C GLN A 148 -17.62 7.21 8.26
N SER A 149 -16.33 7.28 8.60
CA SER A 149 -15.86 7.09 9.98
C SER A 149 -16.04 8.35 10.84
N LEU A 150 -16.03 9.55 10.26
CA LEU A 150 -16.25 10.80 10.96
C LEU A 150 -17.74 11.02 11.31
N ASN A 151 -18.66 10.55 10.46
CA ASN A 151 -20.10 10.62 10.77
C ASN A 151 -20.50 9.69 11.93
N VAL A 152 -19.79 8.59 12.15
CA VAL A 152 -20.00 7.71 13.32
C VAL A 152 -19.50 8.40 14.59
N ARG A 153 -18.46 9.22 14.52
CA ARG A 153 -17.93 9.96 15.67
C ARG A 153 -18.83 11.12 16.12
N GLY A 154 -19.58 11.73 15.18
CA GLY A 154 -20.56 12.77 15.49
C GLY A 154 -21.85 12.27 16.12
N ALA A 155 -22.14 10.98 16.07
CA ALA A 155 -23.33 10.39 16.70
C ALA A 155 -23.09 9.98 18.18
N TYR A 156 -21.86 10.12 18.69
CA TYR A 156 -21.47 9.78 20.09
C TYR A 156 -21.19 11.03 20.96
N LEU A 157 -21.39 12.24 20.42
CA LEU A 157 -21.40 13.49 21.19
C LEU A 157 -22.82 14.04 21.31
#